data_fe9e3e1eeb8da6635231d5a9cc8236f6
#
_entry.id   fe9e3e1eeb8da6635231d5a9cc8236f6
#
_cell.length_a   1.000
_cell.length_b   1.000
_cell.length_c   1.000
_cell.angle_alpha   90.00
_cell.angle_beta   90.00
_cell.angle_gamma   90.00
#
_symmetry.space_group_name_H-M   'P 1'
#
loop_
_entity.id
_entity.type
_entity.pdbx_description
1 polymer ?
#
loop_
_entity_poly.entity_id
_entity_poly.type
_entity_poly.pdbx_seq_one_letter_code
_entity_poly.pdbx_strand_id
1 'polypeptide(L)'
;AGRRVVLIQVTSGDRGSPDRDAAPAEVAATREAEMREAARRLGMAEVVFLRCPDGELMPDLSLREKIVRMIRTHKPDVIVTHDPFRPYALHPDHRAVGLATTDAVYPTARDPLYFPEHLRDGLEPHKTAEIWFFGPEHPDRVVDITDVFDRKIDALRAHASQVGDAEGLEERMRDRARELAEGEPFELGEAFKVVQMRR
;
A
#
# COMPACT_ATOMS: atom_id res chain seq x y z
N ALA A 1 -6.46 -16.23 4.96
CA ALA A 1 -7.83 -15.85 5.28
C ALA A 1 -7.96 -15.57 6.79
N GLY A 2 -8.89 -14.68 7.20
CA GLY A 2 -9.16 -14.38 8.61
C GLY A 2 -8.27 -13.31 9.25
N ARG A 3 -7.42 -12.61 8.50
CA ARG A 3 -6.65 -11.47 9.00
C ARG A 3 -7.43 -10.17 8.80
N ARG A 4 -7.33 -9.27 9.80
CA ARG A 4 -7.84 -7.90 9.68
C ARG A 4 -6.87 -7.09 8.82
N VAL A 5 -7.37 -6.51 7.74
CA VAL A 5 -6.59 -5.66 6.83
C VAL A 5 -7.10 -4.23 6.92
N VAL A 6 -6.19 -3.28 7.13
CA VAL A 6 -6.46 -1.83 7.10
C VAL A 6 -5.62 -1.23 5.99
N LEU A 7 -6.25 -0.45 5.14
CA LEU A 7 -5.55 0.31 4.09
C LEU A 7 -5.30 1.74 4.57
N ILE A 8 -4.04 2.17 4.50
CA ILE A 8 -3.66 3.56 4.73
C ILE A 8 -3.31 4.18 3.38
N GLN A 9 -4.22 5.00 2.87
CA GLN A 9 -4.04 5.74 1.62
C GLN A 9 -3.40 7.09 1.92
N VAL A 10 -2.15 7.29 1.50
CA VAL A 10 -1.37 8.48 1.88
C VAL A 10 -1.82 9.72 1.09
N THR A 11 -1.99 9.60 -0.23
CA THR A 11 -2.55 10.66 -1.08
C THR A 11 -3.92 10.24 -1.61
N SER A 12 -4.77 11.20 -1.96
CA SER A 12 -6.06 10.90 -2.60
C SER A 12 -5.94 10.88 -4.13
N GLY A 13 -4.74 11.02 -4.69
CA GLY A 13 -4.51 11.00 -6.12
C GLY A 13 -5.19 12.17 -6.84
N ASP A 14 -5.22 13.34 -6.23
CA ASP A 14 -5.89 14.55 -6.72
C ASP A 14 -5.25 15.16 -7.99
N ARG A 15 -4.11 14.61 -8.41
CA ARG A 15 -3.44 14.92 -9.67
C ARG A 15 -3.46 13.72 -10.63
N GLY A 16 -3.14 13.94 -11.90
CA GLY A 16 -3.10 12.85 -12.88
C GLY A 16 -4.46 12.55 -13.51
N SER A 17 -5.28 13.59 -13.72
CA SER A 17 -6.41 13.54 -14.62
C SER A 17 -5.97 13.89 -16.07
N PRO A 18 -6.48 13.20 -17.10
CA PRO A 18 -6.28 13.62 -18.49
C PRO A 18 -7.12 14.86 -18.85
N ASP A 19 -8.15 15.16 -18.08
CA ASP A 19 -8.98 16.34 -18.22
C ASP A 19 -8.26 17.55 -17.60
N ARG A 20 -8.00 18.57 -18.44
CA ARG A 20 -7.29 19.79 -18.03
C ARG A 20 -8.14 20.70 -17.13
N ASP A 21 -9.45 20.57 -17.23
CA ASP A 21 -10.41 21.39 -16.48
C ASP A 21 -10.88 20.68 -15.19
N ALA A 22 -10.39 19.46 -14.93
CA ALA A 22 -10.75 18.73 -13.74
C ALA A 22 -10.30 19.44 -12.46
N ALA A 23 -11.25 19.66 -11.55
CA ALA A 23 -10.91 20.19 -10.23
C ALA A 23 -10.22 19.12 -9.39
N PRO A 24 -9.04 19.38 -8.79
CA PRO A 24 -8.32 18.39 -7.97
C PRO A 24 -9.17 17.76 -6.87
N ALA A 25 -10.06 18.55 -6.24
CA ALA A 25 -10.97 18.07 -5.20
C ALA A 25 -11.99 17.03 -5.72
N GLU A 26 -12.48 17.19 -6.96
CA GLU A 26 -13.41 16.24 -7.59
C GLU A 26 -12.69 14.94 -7.97
N VAL A 27 -11.46 15.07 -8.49
CA VAL A 27 -10.60 13.91 -8.79
C VAL A 27 -10.34 13.12 -7.52
N ALA A 28 -9.94 13.79 -6.42
CA ALA A 28 -9.74 13.15 -5.12
C ALA A 28 -11.01 12.46 -4.62
N ALA A 29 -12.16 13.12 -4.67
CA ALA A 29 -13.43 12.54 -4.22
C ALA A 29 -13.79 11.27 -5.00
N THR A 30 -13.63 11.28 -6.32
CA THR A 30 -13.85 10.12 -7.19
C THR A 30 -12.93 8.98 -6.82
N ARG A 31 -11.63 9.22 -6.72
CA ARG A 31 -10.63 8.19 -6.39
C ARG A 31 -10.79 7.64 -4.98
N GLU A 32 -11.15 8.47 -4.01
CA GLU A 32 -11.48 7.98 -2.66
C GLU A 32 -12.72 7.08 -2.66
N ALA A 33 -13.76 7.40 -3.45
CA ALA A 33 -14.94 6.56 -3.59
C ALA A 33 -14.61 5.21 -4.25
N GLU A 34 -13.83 5.22 -5.31
CA GLU A 34 -13.33 4.02 -5.99
C GLU A 34 -12.49 3.14 -5.05
N MET A 35 -11.58 3.75 -4.28
CA MET A 35 -10.76 3.04 -3.31
C MET A 35 -11.61 2.39 -2.20
N ARG A 36 -12.64 3.07 -1.69
CA ARG A 36 -13.56 2.48 -0.71
C ARG A 36 -14.30 1.27 -1.30
N GLU A 37 -14.73 1.37 -2.56
CA GLU A 37 -15.39 0.25 -3.25
C GLU A 37 -14.43 -0.91 -3.49
N ALA A 38 -13.20 -0.67 -3.93
CA ALA A 38 -12.16 -1.69 -4.06
C ALA A 38 -11.88 -2.40 -2.73
N ALA A 39 -11.73 -1.63 -1.66
CA ALA A 39 -11.51 -2.15 -0.31
C ALA A 39 -12.69 -3.02 0.17
N ARG A 40 -13.94 -2.60 -0.11
CA ARG A 40 -15.14 -3.38 0.19
C ARG A 40 -15.15 -4.72 -0.55
N ARG A 41 -14.80 -4.75 -1.84
CA ARG A 41 -14.71 -5.98 -2.65
C ARG A 41 -13.63 -6.92 -2.12
N LEU A 42 -12.51 -6.37 -1.64
CA LEU A 42 -11.44 -7.15 -1.02
C LEU A 42 -11.75 -7.61 0.41
N GLY A 43 -12.80 -7.05 1.03
CA GLY A 43 -13.15 -7.36 2.42
C GLY A 43 -12.20 -6.73 3.43
N MET A 44 -11.62 -5.58 3.12
CA MET A 44 -10.79 -4.82 4.05
C MET A 44 -11.65 -4.27 5.19
N ALA A 45 -11.10 -4.23 6.40
CA ALA A 45 -11.82 -3.79 7.59
C ALA A 45 -11.98 -2.26 7.66
N GLU A 46 -11.03 -1.53 7.07
CA GLU A 46 -10.97 -0.06 7.18
C GLU A 46 -10.12 0.54 6.06
N VAL A 47 -10.46 1.76 5.65
CA VAL A 47 -9.65 2.60 4.77
C VAL A 47 -9.47 3.96 5.43
N VAL A 48 -8.23 4.36 5.67
CA VAL A 48 -7.85 5.66 6.22
C VAL A 48 -7.17 6.49 5.15
N PHE A 49 -7.66 7.71 4.90
CA PHE A 49 -7.06 8.65 3.95
C PHE A 49 -6.28 9.71 4.71
N LEU A 50 -4.97 9.79 4.50
CA LEU A 50 -4.11 10.83 5.10
C LEU A 50 -4.19 12.15 4.33
N ARG A 51 -4.64 12.12 3.08
CA ARG A 51 -4.86 13.27 2.19
C ARG A 51 -3.65 14.20 2.11
N CYS A 52 -2.46 13.61 2.05
CA CYS A 52 -1.25 14.37 1.73
C CYS A 52 -1.30 14.81 0.26
N PRO A 53 -0.67 15.93 -0.12
CA PRO A 53 -0.63 16.40 -1.51
C PRO A 53 -0.03 15.34 -2.43
N ASP A 54 -0.73 15.02 -3.52
CA ASP A 54 -0.32 14.02 -4.50
C ASP A 54 0.83 14.55 -5.36
N GLY A 55 1.85 13.72 -5.62
CA GLY A 55 3.04 14.08 -6.38
C GLY A 55 4.08 14.92 -5.60
N GLU A 56 3.81 15.26 -4.33
CA GLU A 56 4.66 16.15 -3.52
C GLU A 56 5.20 15.49 -2.25
N LEU A 57 5.06 14.17 -2.12
CA LEU A 57 5.51 13.49 -0.91
C LEU A 57 7.03 13.52 -0.77
N MET A 58 7.47 13.89 0.41
CA MET A 58 8.87 13.79 0.82
C MET A 58 9.01 12.80 1.96
N PRO A 59 10.06 11.95 1.98
CA PRO A 59 10.29 10.99 3.06
C PRO A 59 10.88 11.69 4.29
N ASP A 60 10.17 12.71 4.78
CA ASP A 60 10.57 13.56 5.90
C ASP A 60 9.93 13.12 7.24
N LEU A 61 10.21 13.86 8.29
CA LEU A 61 9.68 13.58 9.62
C LEU A 61 8.16 13.75 9.70
N SER A 62 7.57 14.64 8.89
CA SER A 62 6.13 14.87 8.88
C SER A 62 5.37 13.67 8.32
N LEU A 63 5.83 13.13 7.19
CA LEU A 63 5.25 11.91 6.61
C LEU A 63 5.48 10.71 7.54
N ARG A 64 6.68 10.60 8.11
CA ARG A 64 7.02 9.53 9.05
C ARG A 64 6.13 9.56 10.29
N GLU A 65 5.89 10.75 10.87
CA GLU A 65 4.98 10.91 12.02
C GLU A 65 3.59 10.36 11.73
N LYS A 66 3.01 10.74 10.59
CA LYS A 66 1.68 10.26 10.18
C LYS A 66 1.62 8.74 10.09
N ILE A 67 2.65 8.13 9.50
CA ILE A 67 2.74 6.67 9.36
C ILE A 67 2.94 6.01 10.73
N VAL A 68 3.81 6.56 11.59
CA VAL A 68 4.00 6.07 12.98
C VAL A 68 2.69 6.11 13.75
N ARG A 69 1.91 7.18 13.61
CA ARG A 69 0.59 7.30 14.22
C ARG A 69 -0.33 6.17 13.78
N MET A 70 -0.37 5.84 12.50
CA MET A 70 -1.15 4.72 11.98
C MET A 70 -0.66 3.37 12.52
N ILE A 71 0.66 3.16 12.57
CA ILE A 71 1.25 1.94 13.13
C ILE A 71 0.87 1.77 14.60
N ARG A 72 0.99 2.82 15.41
CA ARG A 72 0.64 2.79 16.83
C ARG A 72 -0.87 2.62 17.07
N THR A 73 -1.71 3.18 16.18
CA THR A 73 -3.17 3.03 16.24
C THR A 73 -3.62 1.62 15.91
N HIS A 74 -3.15 1.07 14.79
CA HIS A 74 -3.66 -0.22 14.26
C HIS A 74 -2.86 -1.44 14.72
N LYS A 75 -1.64 -1.24 15.23
CA LYS A 75 -0.74 -2.27 15.77
C LYS A 75 -0.58 -3.49 14.83
N PRO A 76 -0.15 -3.28 13.58
CA PRO A 76 -0.06 -4.34 12.58
C PRO A 76 1.08 -5.31 12.89
N ASP A 77 0.83 -6.61 12.74
CA ASP A 77 1.89 -7.63 12.74
C ASP A 77 2.73 -7.56 11.46
N VAL A 78 2.07 -7.24 10.33
CA VAL A 78 2.67 -7.16 8.99
C VAL A 78 2.28 -5.84 8.34
N ILE A 79 3.24 -5.17 7.74
CA ILE A 79 3.01 -4.00 6.89
C ILE A 79 3.39 -4.35 5.46
N VAL A 80 2.48 -4.06 4.51
CA VAL A 80 2.72 -4.19 3.08
C VAL A 80 2.84 -2.81 2.47
N THR A 81 3.94 -2.52 1.77
CA THR A 81 4.21 -1.21 1.20
C THR A 81 5.01 -1.29 -0.10
N HIS A 82 5.19 -0.17 -0.77
CA HIS A 82 6.06 -0.06 -1.95
C HIS A 82 7.51 -0.41 -1.60
N ASP A 83 8.22 -1.06 -2.53
CA ASP A 83 9.67 -1.24 -2.42
C ASP A 83 10.41 0.06 -2.76
N PRO A 84 11.00 0.77 -1.76
CA PRO A 84 11.71 2.02 -2.01
C PRO A 84 13.14 1.78 -2.54
N PHE A 85 13.63 0.54 -2.47
CA PHE A 85 14.98 0.16 -2.87
C PHE A 85 15.03 -0.37 -4.30
N ARG A 86 13.86 -0.53 -4.93
CA ARG A 86 13.77 -0.96 -6.32
C ARG A 86 14.41 0.10 -7.24
N PRO A 87 15.47 -0.24 -7.99
CA PRO A 87 16.01 0.63 -9.02
C PRO A 87 14.91 1.04 -10.01
N TYR A 88 14.95 2.28 -10.45
CA TYR A 88 13.99 2.80 -11.44
C TYR A 88 12.50 2.77 -11.02
N ALA A 89 12.20 2.74 -9.73
CA ALA A 89 10.85 3.05 -9.26
C ALA A 89 10.60 4.55 -9.48
N LEU A 90 9.97 4.90 -10.61
CA LEU A 90 9.96 6.29 -11.08
C LEU A 90 9.04 7.21 -10.30
N HIS A 91 7.92 6.69 -9.76
CA HIS A 91 6.97 7.54 -9.05
C HIS A 91 7.55 8.03 -7.72
N PRO A 92 7.72 9.35 -7.52
CA PRO A 92 8.35 9.89 -6.31
C PRO A 92 7.60 9.52 -5.03
N ASP A 93 6.26 9.57 -5.06
CA ASP A 93 5.44 9.26 -3.88
C ASP A 93 5.53 7.79 -3.47
N HIS A 94 5.64 6.86 -4.42
CA HIS A 94 5.84 5.44 -4.08
C HIS A 94 7.17 5.23 -3.34
N ARG A 95 8.25 5.89 -3.79
CA ARG A 95 9.53 5.84 -3.08
C ARG A 95 9.46 6.51 -1.71
N ALA A 96 8.82 7.69 -1.65
CA ALA A 96 8.69 8.45 -0.39
C ALA A 96 7.90 7.65 0.66
N VAL A 97 6.76 7.06 0.27
CA VAL A 97 5.94 6.21 1.17
C VAL A 97 6.72 4.97 1.60
N GLY A 98 7.40 4.29 0.68
CA GLY A 98 8.20 3.11 1.00
C GLY A 98 9.31 3.42 2.01
N LEU A 99 10.10 4.50 1.79
CA LEU A 99 11.15 4.95 2.70
C LEU A 99 10.59 5.37 4.06
N ALA A 100 9.57 6.25 4.07
CA ALA A 100 8.97 6.73 5.30
C ALA A 100 8.33 5.59 6.12
N THR A 101 7.75 4.59 5.45
CA THR A 101 7.20 3.40 6.12
C THR A 101 8.30 2.54 6.73
N THR A 102 9.39 2.31 6.01
CA THR A 102 10.55 1.55 6.52
C THR A 102 11.12 2.22 7.77
N ASP A 103 11.36 3.53 7.72
CA ASP A 103 11.86 4.33 8.84
C ASP A 103 10.85 4.41 9.99
N ALA A 104 9.55 4.42 9.68
CA ALA A 104 8.50 4.41 10.68
C ALA A 104 8.48 3.09 11.46
N VAL A 105 8.60 1.95 10.77
CA VAL A 105 8.64 0.63 11.42
C VAL A 105 9.88 0.50 12.30
N TYR A 106 11.04 0.93 11.80
CA TYR A 106 12.29 0.86 12.56
C TYR A 106 13.17 2.09 12.30
N PRO A 107 13.56 2.79 13.38
CA PRO A 107 13.31 2.47 14.80
C PRO A 107 12.03 3.12 15.37
N THR A 108 11.34 3.98 14.60
CA THR A 108 10.54 5.09 15.12
C THR A 108 9.27 4.63 15.87
N ALA A 109 8.46 3.73 15.31
CA ALA A 109 7.17 3.34 15.94
C ALA A 109 7.35 2.55 17.24
N ARG A 110 8.49 1.88 17.39
CA ARG A 110 8.79 0.99 18.53
C ARG A 110 9.46 1.70 19.71
N ASP A 111 9.95 2.92 19.51
CA ASP A 111 10.69 3.69 20.53
C ASP A 111 9.79 4.81 21.09
N PRO A 112 9.56 4.85 22.42
CA PRO A 112 8.70 5.86 23.05
C PRO A 112 9.26 7.28 22.99
N LEU A 113 10.56 7.45 22.73
CA LEU A 113 11.20 8.77 22.66
C LEU A 113 10.95 9.48 21.34
N TYR A 114 10.52 8.74 20.29
CA TYR A 114 10.05 9.35 19.05
C TYR A 114 8.57 9.72 19.19
N PHE A 115 8.25 10.96 18.86
CA PHE A 115 6.88 11.49 18.90
C PHE A 115 6.22 11.26 20.28
N PRO A 116 6.79 11.82 21.36
CA PRO A 116 6.30 11.59 22.73
C PRO A 116 4.87 12.12 22.95
N GLU A 117 4.39 13.03 22.09
CA GLU A 117 3.00 13.47 22.04
C GLU A 117 2.02 12.34 21.75
N HIS A 118 2.41 11.30 21.00
CA HIS A 118 1.58 10.13 20.75
C HIS A 118 1.21 9.39 22.05
N LEU A 119 2.12 9.34 23.03
CA LEU A 119 1.83 8.72 24.34
C LEU A 119 0.74 9.50 25.09
N ARG A 120 0.72 10.82 24.98
CA ARG A 120 -0.33 11.66 25.56
C ARG A 120 -1.69 11.44 24.90
N ASP A 121 -1.68 11.04 23.62
CA ASP A 121 -2.86 10.64 22.85
C ASP A 121 -3.25 9.16 23.11
N GLY A 122 -2.56 8.44 24.00
CA GLY A 122 -2.81 7.04 24.32
C GLY A 122 -2.28 6.05 23.28
N LEU A 123 -1.38 6.49 22.38
CA LEU A 123 -0.79 5.67 21.34
C LEU A 123 0.56 5.10 21.81
N GLU A 124 0.53 3.86 22.29
CA GLU A 124 1.70 3.14 22.75
C GLU A 124 2.62 2.69 21.61
N PRO A 125 3.95 2.60 21.85
CA PRO A 125 4.90 2.03 20.90
C PRO A 125 4.48 0.65 20.42
N HIS A 126 4.79 0.36 19.17
CA HIS A 126 4.45 -0.92 18.56
C HIS A 126 5.63 -1.51 17.77
N LYS A 127 5.78 -2.85 17.86
CA LYS A 127 6.79 -3.62 17.13
C LYS A 127 6.10 -4.45 16.04
N THR A 128 6.11 -3.96 14.81
CA THR A 128 5.71 -4.74 13.64
C THR A 128 6.69 -5.91 13.45
N ALA A 129 6.18 -7.08 13.12
CA ALA A 129 7.00 -8.29 12.96
C ALA A 129 7.63 -8.38 11.57
N GLU A 130 6.93 -7.95 10.52
CA GLU A 130 7.37 -8.08 9.14
C GLU A 130 7.03 -6.84 8.31
N ILE A 131 7.93 -6.49 7.38
CA ILE A 131 7.62 -5.59 6.26
C ILE A 131 7.65 -6.40 4.98
N TRP A 132 6.61 -6.27 4.17
CA TRP A 132 6.48 -6.87 2.86
C TRP A 132 6.48 -5.79 1.80
N PHE A 133 7.46 -5.81 0.91
CA PHE A 133 7.55 -4.89 -0.21
C PHE A 133 6.93 -5.54 -1.44
N PHE A 134 5.88 -4.94 -2.01
CA PHE A 134 5.28 -5.41 -3.25
C PHE A 134 5.99 -4.85 -4.49
N GLY A 135 5.95 -5.61 -5.57
CA GLY A 135 6.62 -5.26 -6.82
C GLY A 135 8.14 -5.12 -6.70
N PRO A 136 8.84 -5.96 -5.92
CA PRO A 136 10.28 -5.88 -5.76
C PRO A 136 11.01 -6.33 -7.03
N GLU A 137 12.27 -5.91 -7.19
CA GLU A 137 13.14 -6.42 -8.24
C GLU A 137 13.66 -7.83 -7.92
N HIS A 138 13.94 -8.08 -6.63
CA HIS A 138 14.46 -9.36 -6.14
C HIS A 138 13.54 -9.95 -5.08
N PRO A 139 12.43 -10.59 -5.49
CA PRO A 139 11.51 -11.23 -4.55
C PRO A 139 12.18 -12.41 -3.84
N ASP A 140 11.76 -12.66 -2.60
CA ASP A 140 12.12 -13.86 -1.83
C ASP A 140 10.90 -14.61 -1.32
N ARG A 141 9.71 -14.15 -1.67
CA ARG A 141 8.45 -14.82 -1.39
C ARG A 141 7.46 -14.66 -2.52
N VAL A 142 6.89 -15.79 -2.94
CA VAL A 142 5.73 -15.81 -3.83
C VAL A 142 4.54 -16.36 -3.05
N VAL A 143 3.41 -15.70 -3.17
CA VAL A 143 2.15 -16.07 -2.49
C VAL A 143 1.18 -16.59 -3.54
N ASP A 144 0.59 -17.75 -3.27
CA ASP A 144 -0.49 -18.29 -4.09
C ASP A 144 -1.72 -17.37 -4.04
N ILE A 145 -2.14 -16.89 -5.21
CA ILE A 145 -3.34 -16.08 -5.40
C ILE A 145 -4.36 -16.74 -6.33
N THR A 146 -4.17 -18.01 -6.69
CA THR A 146 -4.99 -18.71 -7.67
C THR A 146 -6.48 -18.61 -7.33
N ASP A 147 -6.88 -18.94 -6.12
CA ASP A 147 -8.28 -18.93 -5.69
C ASP A 147 -8.87 -17.51 -5.47
N VAL A 148 -8.04 -16.49 -5.43
CA VAL A 148 -8.45 -15.10 -5.14
C VAL A 148 -8.18 -14.13 -6.28
N PHE A 149 -7.65 -14.62 -7.39
CA PHE A 149 -7.29 -13.79 -8.53
C PHE A 149 -8.48 -13.01 -9.10
N ASP A 150 -9.63 -13.64 -9.26
CA ASP A 150 -10.83 -12.98 -9.79
C ASP A 150 -11.30 -11.85 -8.87
N ARG A 151 -11.15 -12.00 -7.54
CA ARG A 151 -11.43 -10.93 -6.57
C ARG A 151 -10.45 -9.75 -6.73
N LYS A 152 -9.18 -10.03 -7.03
CA LYS A 152 -8.18 -9.00 -7.34
C LYS A 152 -8.59 -8.19 -8.58
N ILE A 153 -9.01 -8.87 -9.65
CA ILE A 153 -9.49 -8.21 -10.87
C ILE A 153 -10.76 -7.39 -10.61
N ASP A 154 -11.71 -7.95 -9.86
CA ASP A 154 -12.93 -7.23 -9.49
C ASP A 154 -12.62 -5.95 -8.69
N ALA A 155 -11.67 -6.00 -7.76
CA ALA A 155 -11.23 -4.83 -7.01
C ALA A 155 -10.53 -3.78 -7.90
N LEU A 156 -9.69 -4.22 -8.85
CA LEU A 156 -9.05 -3.31 -9.81
C LEU A 156 -10.08 -2.58 -10.68
N ARG A 157 -11.13 -3.26 -11.12
CA ARG A 157 -12.24 -2.66 -11.90
C ARG A 157 -13.04 -1.60 -11.13
N ALA A 158 -12.93 -1.57 -9.81
CA ALA A 158 -13.54 -0.50 -9.02
C ALA A 158 -12.86 0.87 -9.26
N HIS A 159 -11.60 0.89 -9.74
CA HIS A 159 -10.86 2.09 -10.08
C HIS A 159 -11.15 2.56 -11.52
N ALA A 160 -12.44 2.72 -11.85
CA ALA A 160 -12.90 2.99 -13.21
C ALA A 160 -12.26 4.24 -13.84
N SER A 161 -12.02 5.29 -13.05
CA SER A 161 -11.38 6.54 -13.54
C SER A 161 -9.91 6.34 -13.96
N GLN A 162 -9.27 5.29 -13.49
CA GLN A 162 -7.83 5.02 -13.76
C GLN A 162 -7.63 3.84 -14.70
N VAL A 163 -8.46 2.80 -14.55
CA VAL A 163 -8.36 1.57 -15.32
C VAL A 163 -9.23 1.65 -16.59
N GLY A 164 -10.37 2.38 -16.51
CA GLY A 164 -11.33 2.46 -17.61
C GLY A 164 -11.81 1.08 -18.05
N ASP A 165 -12.23 0.99 -19.30
CA ASP A 165 -12.51 -0.26 -20.00
C ASP A 165 -11.22 -0.86 -20.58
N ALA A 166 -10.18 -1.01 -19.72
CA ALA A 166 -8.87 -1.50 -20.16
C ALA A 166 -8.99 -2.90 -20.74
N GLU A 167 -9.20 -2.95 -22.07
CA GLU A 167 -9.25 -4.18 -22.85
C GLU A 167 -7.98 -5.00 -22.58
N GLY A 168 -8.13 -6.27 -22.26
CA GLY A 168 -7.02 -7.15 -21.94
C GLY A 168 -6.37 -6.92 -20.56
N LEU A 169 -6.94 -6.10 -19.66
CA LEU A 169 -6.39 -5.91 -18.30
C LEU A 169 -6.26 -7.23 -17.57
N GLU A 170 -7.33 -8.03 -17.56
CA GLU A 170 -7.33 -9.31 -16.86
C GLU A 170 -6.29 -10.28 -17.43
N GLU A 171 -6.19 -10.36 -18.75
CA GLU A 171 -5.22 -11.21 -19.42
C GLU A 171 -3.78 -10.83 -19.05
N ARG A 172 -3.43 -9.54 -19.16
CA ARG A 172 -2.11 -9.05 -18.75
C ARG A 172 -1.79 -9.32 -17.28
N MET A 173 -2.78 -9.15 -16.41
CA MET A 173 -2.60 -9.42 -14.97
C MET A 173 -2.42 -10.92 -14.71
N ARG A 174 -3.16 -11.76 -15.42
CA ARG A 174 -3.09 -13.23 -15.31
C ARG A 174 -1.76 -13.76 -15.84
N ASP A 175 -1.30 -13.24 -16.98
CA ASP A 175 0.00 -13.62 -17.53
C ASP A 175 1.13 -13.23 -16.59
N ARG A 176 1.08 -12.04 -16.03
CA ARG A 176 2.05 -11.60 -15.02
C ARG A 176 2.04 -12.48 -13.78
N ALA A 177 0.85 -12.88 -13.31
CA ALA A 177 0.74 -13.77 -12.15
C ALA A 177 1.25 -15.19 -12.43
N ARG A 178 1.10 -15.70 -13.67
CA ARG A 178 1.70 -16.97 -14.11
C ARG A 178 3.23 -16.90 -14.13
N GLU A 179 3.80 -15.83 -14.71
CA GLU A 179 5.24 -15.61 -14.70
C GLU A 179 5.82 -15.63 -13.29
N LEU A 180 5.13 -14.98 -12.33
CA LEU A 180 5.57 -14.93 -10.94
C LEU A 180 5.42 -16.26 -10.20
N ALA A 181 4.55 -17.15 -10.67
CA ALA A 181 4.36 -18.51 -10.14
C ALA A 181 5.27 -19.55 -10.80
N GLU A 182 6.14 -19.16 -11.73
CA GLU A 182 7.01 -20.11 -12.41
C GLU A 182 7.93 -20.84 -11.42
N GLY A 183 7.82 -22.18 -11.39
CA GLY A 183 8.55 -23.04 -10.46
C GLY A 183 7.84 -23.28 -9.12
N GLU A 184 6.71 -22.63 -8.85
CA GLU A 184 5.89 -22.81 -7.66
C GLU A 184 4.82 -23.91 -7.88
N PRO A 185 4.27 -24.53 -6.82
CA PRO A 185 3.27 -25.59 -6.93
C PRO A 185 1.83 -25.08 -7.18
N PHE A 186 1.64 -23.83 -7.61
CA PHE A 186 0.35 -23.18 -7.89
C PHE A 186 0.38 -22.40 -9.21
N GLU A 187 -0.79 -22.01 -9.72
CA GLU A 187 -0.91 -21.43 -11.07
C GLU A 187 -0.62 -19.92 -11.10
N LEU A 188 -1.07 -19.18 -10.10
CA LEU A 188 -1.00 -17.71 -10.07
C LEU A 188 -0.33 -17.22 -8.79
N GLY A 189 0.70 -16.38 -8.94
CA GLY A 189 1.50 -15.87 -7.85
C GLY A 189 1.52 -14.36 -7.74
N GLU A 190 1.79 -13.88 -6.52
CA GLU A 190 2.14 -12.49 -6.24
C GLU A 190 3.44 -12.45 -5.45
N ALA A 191 4.40 -11.66 -5.92
CA ALA A 191 5.77 -11.69 -5.40
C ALA A 191 6.05 -10.51 -4.46
N PHE A 192 6.79 -10.82 -3.39
CA PHE A 192 7.18 -9.86 -2.35
C PHE A 192 8.66 -10.02 -1.99
N LYS A 193 9.24 -8.93 -1.48
CA LYS A 193 10.45 -8.97 -0.67
C LYS A 193 10.04 -8.85 0.79
N VAL A 194 10.44 -9.81 1.62
CA VAL A 194 10.05 -9.84 3.03
C VAL A 194 11.24 -9.54 3.93
N VAL A 195 11.07 -8.59 4.85
CA VAL A 195 12.04 -8.27 5.88
C VAL A 195 11.47 -8.63 7.24
N GLN A 196 12.10 -9.60 7.90
CA GLN A 196 11.80 -9.99 9.27
C GLN A 196 12.41 -8.99 10.25
N MET A 197 11.57 -8.41 11.10
CA MET A 197 12.03 -7.47 12.12
C MET A 197 12.48 -8.24 13.37
N ARG A 198 13.70 -7.96 13.83
CA ARG A 198 14.20 -8.56 15.09
C ARG A 198 13.32 -8.08 16.25
N ARG A 199 12.90 -9.03 17.08
CA ARG A 199 12.12 -8.80 18.31
C ARG A 199 12.87 -7.98 19.35
#